data_cf4b9402a3d249302360878e6a6f8007
#
_entry.id   cf4b9402a3d249302360878e6a6f8007
#
_cell.length_a   1.000
_cell.length_b   1.000
_cell.length_c   1.000
_cell.angle_alpha   90.00
_cell.angle_beta   90.00
_cell.angle_gamma   90.00
#
_symmetry.space_group_name_H-M   'P 1'
#
loop_
_entity.id
_entity.type
_entity.pdbx_description
1 polymer ?
#
loop_
_entity_poly.entity_id
_entity_poly.type
_entity_poly.pdbx_seq_one_letter_code
_entity_poly.pdbx_strand_id
1 'polypeptide(L)'
;NFVGSLMEEGEDLWIGTSSGLYIYDRSDDHFLYFDKTTKYGVFISCEVKKIVKTKNGLIWIATLGQGIFIYDPVKDVLTQNSIRTFFAWDICQGTDSLVYVSSMQEGLLCFDEQGTFLQSYPVSFELKIGNQRINCLHSIDHEIWCGVGTNSLGCYQEGSQELKIYNT
;
A
#
# COMPACT_ATOMS: atom_id res chain seq x y z
N ASN A 1 -14.45 -0.13 15.54
CA ASN A 1 -13.39 0.10 14.56
C ASN A 1 -13.41 -1.03 13.53
N PHE A 2 -13.27 -0.67 12.27
CA PHE A 2 -13.12 -1.63 11.18
C PHE A 2 -11.63 -2.02 11.09
N VAL A 3 -11.34 -3.31 10.91
CA VAL A 3 -9.98 -3.82 10.67
C VAL A 3 -9.81 -4.02 9.16
N GLY A 4 -8.85 -3.31 8.58
CA GLY A 4 -8.58 -3.33 7.13
C GLY A 4 -7.42 -4.23 6.73
N SER A 5 -6.43 -4.42 7.62
CA SER A 5 -5.23 -5.20 7.32
C SER A 5 -4.64 -5.83 8.57
N LEU A 6 -4.06 -7.01 8.40
CA LEU A 6 -3.28 -7.72 9.42
C LEU A 6 -1.93 -8.13 8.81
N MET A 7 -0.87 -8.04 9.60
CA MET A 7 0.47 -8.47 9.21
C MET A 7 1.22 -8.99 10.46
N GLU A 8 1.85 -10.14 10.35
CA GLU A 8 2.76 -10.65 11.39
C GLU A 8 4.16 -10.05 11.22
N GLU A 9 4.74 -9.60 12.32
CA GLU A 9 6.12 -9.15 12.39
C GLU A 9 6.77 -9.65 13.68
N GLY A 10 7.64 -10.65 13.56
CA GLY A 10 8.18 -11.36 14.72
C GLY A 10 7.07 -12.05 15.51
N GLU A 11 6.94 -11.75 16.78
CA GLU A 11 5.88 -12.27 17.66
C GLU A 11 4.65 -11.37 17.69
N ASP A 12 4.74 -10.18 17.09
CA ASP A 12 3.67 -9.16 17.10
C ASP A 12 2.71 -9.31 15.93
N LEU A 13 1.46 -8.89 16.14
CA LEU A 13 0.48 -8.73 15.08
C LEU A 13 0.21 -7.23 14.85
N TRP A 14 0.52 -6.77 13.66
CA TRP A 14 0.24 -5.41 13.22
C TRP A 14 -1.17 -5.32 12.65
N ILE A 15 -1.95 -4.36 13.15
CA ILE A 15 -3.39 -4.27 12.91
C ILE A 15 -3.72 -2.90 12.34
N GLY A 16 -4.02 -2.85 11.06
CA GLY A 16 -4.52 -1.65 10.38
C GLY A 16 -6.01 -1.48 10.62
N THR A 17 -6.40 -0.34 11.19
CA THR A 17 -7.80 -0.04 11.53
C THR A 17 -8.29 1.23 10.87
N SER A 18 -9.59 1.52 11.01
CA SER A 18 -10.20 2.80 10.57
C SER A 18 -9.69 4.03 11.33
N SER A 19 -8.96 3.87 12.42
CA SER A 19 -8.47 4.97 13.28
C SER A 19 -6.95 4.95 13.48
N GLY A 20 -6.21 4.24 12.66
CA GLY A 20 -4.76 4.17 12.73
C GLY A 20 -4.22 2.76 12.79
N LEU A 21 -2.98 2.65 13.20
CA LEU A 21 -2.22 1.41 13.30
C LEU A 21 -2.04 1.00 14.75
N TYR A 22 -2.29 -0.27 15.04
CA TYR A 22 -2.11 -0.89 16.34
C TYR A 22 -1.20 -2.10 16.23
N ILE A 23 -0.54 -2.43 17.33
CA ILE A 23 0.26 -3.63 17.49
C ILE A 23 -0.36 -4.44 18.62
N TYR A 24 -0.65 -5.71 18.38
CA TYR A 24 -0.98 -6.66 19.43
C TYR A 24 0.29 -7.37 19.84
N ASP A 25 0.74 -7.08 21.05
CA ASP A 25 1.85 -7.75 21.70
C ASP A 25 1.36 -9.07 22.28
N ARG A 26 1.81 -10.19 21.70
CA ARG A 26 1.42 -11.53 22.13
C ARG A 26 2.03 -11.92 23.46
N SER A 27 3.16 -11.33 23.85
CA SER A 27 3.84 -11.65 25.10
C SER A 27 3.10 -11.12 26.31
N ASP A 28 2.53 -9.92 26.18
CA ASP A 28 1.83 -9.20 27.24
C ASP A 28 0.30 -9.22 27.08
N ASP A 29 -0.21 -9.86 26.03
CA ASP A 29 -1.65 -10.00 25.70
C ASP A 29 -2.39 -8.66 25.67
N HIS A 30 -1.80 -7.63 25.04
CA HIS A 30 -2.46 -6.35 24.93
C HIS A 30 -2.20 -5.59 23.62
N PHE A 31 -3.05 -4.58 23.35
CA PHE A 31 -2.97 -3.75 22.16
C PHE A 31 -2.29 -2.43 22.47
N LEU A 32 -1.29 -2.10 21.66
CA LEU A 32 -0.57 -0.83 21.70
C LEU A 32 -0.93 0.00 20.47
N TYR A 33 -1.15 1.27 20.64
CA TYR A 33 -1.22 2.20 19.51
C TYR A 33 0.18 2.41 18.95
N PHE A 34 0.33 2.35 17.62
CA PHE A 34 1.60 2.65 16.97
C PHE A 34 1.83 4.16 16.98
N ASP A 35 2.58 4.65 17.94
CA ASP A 35 2.77 6.07 18.27
C ASP A 35 3.98 6.72 17.56
N LYS A 36 4.65 5.99 16.66
CA LYS A 36 5.80 6.52 15.93
C LYS A 36 5.40 7.70 15.06
N THR A 37 6.25 8.70 15.04
CA THR A 37 6.08 9.90 14.22
C THR A 37 7.19 10.03 13.19
N THR A 38 6.88 10.66 12.07
CA THR A 38 7.90 11.07 11.11
C THR A 38 8.79 12.17 11.72
N LYS A 39 9.91 12.47 11.08
CA LYS A 39 10.78 13.60 11.47
C LYS A 39 10.07 14.97 11.51
N TYR A 40 8.88 15.06 10.91
CA TYR A 40 8.04 16.26 10.91
C TYR A 40 6.88 16.17 11.91
N GLY A 41 6.86 15.17 12.80
CA GLY A 41 5.82 14.98 13.80
C GLY A 41 4.50 14.41 13.27
N VAL A 42 4.48 13.86 12.06
CA VAL A 42 3.27 13.23 11.51
C VAL A 42 3.20 11.79 12.00
N PHE A 43 2.05 11.39 12.54
CA PHE A 43 1.74 10.01 12.95
C PHE A 43 0.55 9.46 12.12
N ILE A 44 0.37 8.15 12.11
CA ILE A 44 -0.69 7.50 11.35
C ILE A 44 -1.99 7.60 12.14
N SER A 45 -2.90 8.49 11.73
CA SER A 45 -4.15 8.80 12.44
C SER A 45 -5.42 8.58 11.61
N CYS A 46 -5.29 7.98 10.43
CA CYS A 46 -6.38 7.70 9.52
C CYS A 46 -6.51 6.21 9.22
N GLU A 47 -7.47 5.84 8.40
CA GLU A 47 -7.72 4.45 8.03
C GLU A 47 -6.50 3.81 7.35
N VAL A 48 -6.02 2.71 7.93
CA VAL A 48 -4.97 1.86 7.34
C VAL A 48 -5.61 0.76 6.53
N LYS A 49 -5.33 0.74 5.24
CA LYS A 49 -5.91 -0.21 4.27
C LYS A 49 -5.05 -1.46 4.08
N LYS A 50 -3.73 -1.28 4.06
CA LYS A 50 -2.80 -2.37 3.80
C LYS A 50 -1.49 -2.15 4.53
N ILE A 51 -0.94 -3.22 5.06
CA ILE A 51 0.39 -3.30 5.65
C ILE A 51 1.13 -4.43 4.96
N VAL A 52 2.34 -4.17 4.46
CA VAL A 52 3.17 -5.16 3.78
C VAL A 52 4.62 -4.99 4.22
N LYS A 53 5.26 -6.09 4.60
CA LYS A 53 6.71 -6.13 4.76
C LYS A 53 7.35 -6.54 3.44
N THR A 54 8.27 -5.73 2.94
CA THR A 54 9.01 -5.99 1.72
C THR A 54 10.26 -6.84 1.99
N LYS A 55 10.84 -7.42 0.93
CA LYS A 55 12.01 -8.32 1.02
C LYS A 55 13.24 -7.67 1.70
N ASN A 56 13.39 -6.34 1.57
CA ASN A 56 14.43 -5.57 2.24
C ASN A 56 14.13 -5.26 3.72
N GLY A 57 13.00 -5.73 4.25
CA GLY A 57 12.61 -5.60 5.65
C GLY A 57 11.86 -4.32 6.01
N LEU A 58 11.61 -3.41 5.06
CA LEU A 58 10.81 -2.22 5.29
C LEU A 58 9.32 -2.58 5.37
N ILE A 59 8.58 -1.88 6.23
CA ILE A 59 7.15 -2.05 6.39
C ILE A 59 6.44 -0.88 5.72
N TRP A 60 5.67 -1.20 4.68
CA TRP A 60 4.90 -0.25 3.91
C TRP A 60 3.45 -0.22 4.38
N ILE A 61 2.90 0.97 4.53
CA ILE A 61 1.57 1.18 5.10
C ILE A 61 0.79 2.11 4.18
N ALA A 62 -0.28 1.58 3.57
CA ALA A 62 -1.21 2.34 2.75
C ALA A 62 -2.35 2.89 3.60
N THR A 63 -2.68 4.17 3.43
CA THR A 63 -3.70 4.84 4.21
C THR A 63 -4.71 5.60 3.34
N LEU A 64 -5.93 5.74 3.86
CA LEU A 64 -6.93 6.65 3.31
C LEU A 64 -6.89 7.99 4.05
N GLY A 65 -6.26 8.98 3.44
CA GLY A 65 -6.19 10.35 3.95
C GLY A 65 -4.77 10.89 4.21
N GLN A 66 -3.79 10.00 4.43
CA GLN A 66 -2.40 10.41 4.67
C GLN A 66 -1.39 9.79 3.68
N GLY A 67 -1.87 9.01 2.69
CA GLY A 67 -1.03 8.41 1.65
C GLY A 67 -0.25 7.20 2.13
N ILE A 68 1.05 7.17 1.84
CA ILE A 68 1.92 6.03 2.07
C ILE A 68 2.93 6.36 3.16
N PHE A 69 3.05 5.48 4.15
CA PHE A 69 4.13 5.50 5.13
C PHE A 69 5.04 4.29 4.93
N ILE A 70 6.32 4.48 5.28
CA ILE A 70 7.34 3.44 5.27
C ILE A 70 8.03 3.47 6.64
N TYR A 71 8.01 2.35 7.33
CA TYR A 71 8.69 2.17 8.60
C TYR A 71 9.89 1.25 8.43
N ASP A 72 11.04 1.70 8.90
CA ASP A 72 12.28 0.92 9.00
C ASP A 72 12.41 0.39 10.43
N PRO A 73 12.14 -0.90 10.68
CA PRO A 73 12.18 -1.45 12.04
C PRO A 73 13.60 -1.56 12.60
N VAL A 74 14.63 -1.58 11.74
CA VAL A 74 16.03 -1.64 12.19
C VAL A 74 16.50 -0.28 12.70
N LYS A 75 16.09 0.80 12.03
CA LYS A 75 16.45 2.18 12.42
C LYS A 75 15.44 2.81 13.36
N ASP A 76 14.29 2.16 13.55
CA ASP A 76 13.12 2.70 14.27
C ASP A 76 12.66 4.06 13.72
N VAL A 77 12.55 4.16 12.38
CA VAL A 77 12.22 5.41 11.69
C VAL A 77 10.97 5.25 10.85
N LEU A 78 9.98 6.10 11.10
CA LEU A 78 8.79 6.26 10.25
C LEU A 78 9.00 7.41 9.27
N THR A 79 8.75 7.16 7.98
CA THR A 79 8.75 8.18 6.93
C THR A 79 7.40 8.21 6.22
N GLN A 80 6.93 9.40 5.85
CA GLN A 80 5.79 9.56 4.95
C GLN A 80 6.34 9.81 3.54
N ASN A 81 5.82 9.08 2.56
CA ASN A 81 6.24 9.24 1.18
C ASN A 81 5.84 10.63 0.66
N SER A 82 6.72 11.26 -0.11
CA SER A 82 6.53 12.61 -0.63
C SER A 82 5.53 12.71 -1.78
N ILE A 83 5.15 11.58 -2.39
CA ILE A 83 4.12 11.58 -3.42
C ILE A 83 2.78 12.00 -2.80
N ARG A 84 2.10 12.95 -3.46
CA ARG A 84 0.83 13.50 -2.96
C ARG A 84 -0.37 12.61 -3.30
N THR A 85 -0.26 11.31 -3.07
CA THR A 85 -1.47 10.48 -3.04
C THR A 85 -2.04 10.46 -1.63
N PHE A 86 -3.28 10.89 -1.47
CA PHE A 86 -3.96 10.84 -0.18
C PHE A 86 -4.66 9.49 0.05
N PHE A 87 -4.94 8.76 -1.02
CA PHE A 87 -5.77 7.56 -0.99
C PHE A 87 -5.01 6.36 -1.57
N ALA A 88 -4.10 5.79 -0.78
CA ALA A 88 -3.46 4.52 -1.08
C ALA A 88 -4.35 3.37 -0.57
N TRP A 89 -4.63 2.40 -1.43
CA TRP A 89 -5.63 1.36 -1.14
C TRP A 89 -5.02 -0.01 -0.88
N ASP A 90 -4.10 -0.45 -1.74
CA ASP A 90 -3.43 -1.73 -1.62
C ASP A 90 -1.95 -1.63 -2.02
N ILE A 91 -1.14 -2.58 -1.56
CA ILE A 91 0.30 -2.65 -1.81
C ILE A 91 0.67 -4.09 -2.13
N CYS A 92 1.52 -4.28 -3.11
CA CYS A 92 2.24 -5.55 -3.30
C CYS A 92 3.68 -5.28 -3.74
N GLN A 93 4.57 -6.26 -3.52
CA GLN A 93 5.91 -6.25 -4.07
C GLN A 93 5.98 -7.22 -5.25
N GLY A 94 6.54 -6.75 -6.36
CA GLY A 94 6.78 -7.56 -7.55
C GLY A 94 7.98 -8.50 -7.41
N THR A 95 8.21 -9.30 -8.44
CA THR A 95 9.40 -10.18 -8.52
C THR A 95 10.67 -9.39 -8.84
N ASP A 96 10.52 -8.24 -9.50
CA ASP A 96 11.57 -7.25 -9.80
C ASP A 96 12.02 -6.43 -8.57
N SER A 97 11.50 -6.77 -7.39
CA SER A 97 11.70 -6.06 -6.12
C SER A 97 11.05 -4.66 -6.04
N LEU A 98 10.40 -4.18 -7.09
CA LEU A 98 9.67 -2.93 -7.03
C LEU A 98 8.41 -3.06 -6.19
N VAL A 99 7.97 -1.95 -5.63
CA VAL A 99 6.76 -1.88 -4.80
C VAL A 99 5.66 -1.16 -5.58
N TYR A 100 4.52 -1.83 -5.69
CA TYR A 100 3.36 -1.32 -6.40
C TYR A 100 2.26 -0.94 -5.42
N VAL A 101 1.72 0.25 -5.59
CA VAL A 101 0.66 0.79 -4.73
C VAL A 101 -0.52 1.21 -5.59
N SER A 102 -1.70 0.76 -5.24
CA SER A 102 -2.92 1.24 -5.88
C SER A 102 -3.38 2.56 -5.26
N SER A 103 -3.71 3.50 -6.12
CA SER A 103 -4.24 4.82 -5.75
C SER A 103 -5.59 5.07 -6.40
N MET A 104 -6.46 5.80 -5.68
CA MET A 104 -7.76 6.19 -6.22
C MET A 104 -7.67 7.16 -7.40
N GLN A 105 -6.62 7.96 -7.47
CA GLN A 105 -6.51 9.07 -8.41
C GLN A 105 -5.46 8.83 -9.47
N GLU A 106 -4.33 8.24 -9.08
CA GLU A 106 -3.15 8.11 -9.93
C GLU A 106 -3.04 6.74 -10.63
N GLY A 107 -3.92 5.78 -10.28
CA GLY A 107 -3.87 4.43 -10.82
C GLY A 107 -2.87 3.54 -10.10
N LEU A 108 -2.04 2.81 -10.82
CA LEU A 108 -0.97 1.97 -10.26
C LEU A 108 0.31 2.79 -10.14
N LEU A 109 0.80 2.98 -8.93
CA LEU A 109 2.05 3.67 -8.63
C LEU A 109 3.17 2.64 -8.47
N CYS A 110 4.35 2.97 -8.97
CA CYS A 110 5.55 2.13 -8.90
C CYS A 110 6.67 2.87 -8.16
N PHE A 111 7.30 2.17 -7.21
CA PHE A 111 8.39 2.68 -6.38
C PHE A 111 9.55 1.68 -6.37
N ASP A 112 10.76 2.18 -6.10
CA ASP A 112 11.84 1.30 -5.68
C ASP A 112 11.64 0.79 -4.24
N GLU A 113 12.45 -0.14 -3.79
CA GLU A 113 12.36 -0.71 -2.44
C GLU A 113 12.61 0.30 -1.30
N GLN A 114 13.21 1.43 -1.59
CA GLN A 114 13.50 2.50 -0.63
C GLN A 114 12.38 3.54 -0.55
N GLY A 115 11.39 3.46 -1.43
CA GLY A 115 10.26 4.37 -1.48
C GLY A 115 10.45 5.55 -2.43
N THR A 116 11.43 5.51 -3.32
CA THR A 116 11.56 6.50 -4.39
C THR A 116 10.49 6.23 -5.44
N PHE A 117 9.67 7.21 -5.73
CA PHE A 117 8.68 7.13 -6.81
C PHE A 117 9.36 7.04 -8.16
N LEU A 118 8.99 6.06 -8.97
CA LEU A 118 9.53 5.84 -10.31
C LEU A 118 8.55 6.31 -11.39
N GLN A 119 7.32 5.79 -11.37
CA GLN A 119 6.29 6.18 -12.34
C GLN A 119 4.88 5.77 -11.89
N SER A 120 3.88 6.24 -12.62
CA SER A 120 2.49 5.82 -12.47
C SER A 120 1.90 5.31 -13.78
N TYR A 121 0.97 4.37 -13.67
CA TYR A 121 0.20 3.82 -14.77
C TYR A 121 -1.27 4.19 -14.52
N PRO A 122 -1.74 5.29 -15.13
CA PRO A 122 -3.13 5.71 -14.95
C PRO A 122 -4.08 4.70 -15.60
N VAL A 123 -5.19 4.44 -14.95
CA VAL A 123 -6.30 3.73 -15.58
C VAL A 123 -6.92 4.68 -16.61
N SER A 124 -6.82 4.35 -17.91
CA SER A 124 -7.23 5.27 -18.98
C SER A 124 -8.72 5.60 -18.91
N PHE A 125 -9.06 6.88 -19.08
CA PHE A 125 -10.43 7.44 -19.06
C PHE A 125 -11.36 6.97 -20.19
N GLU A 126 -10.89 6.16 -21.12
CA GLU A 126 -11.71 5.65 -22.23
C GLU A 126 -12.79 4.66 -21.78
N LEU A 127 -12.62 4.08 -20.60
CA LEU A 127 -13.65 3.28 -19.97
C LEU A 127 -14.70 4.22 -19.33
N LYS A 128 -15.75 4.56 -20.06
CA LYS A 128 -16.89 5.42 -19.64
C LYS A 128 -17.74 4.84 -18.49
N ILE A 129 -17.20 3.96 -17.68
CA ILE A 129 -17.96 3.26 -16.62
C ILE A 129 -17.35 3.61 -15.27
N GLY A 130 -18.09 4.30 -14.47
CA GLY A 130 -17.82 4.87 -13.16
C GLY A 130 -16.77 4.21 -12.26
N ASN A 131 -16.08 5.03 -11.49
CA ASN A 131 -15.14 4.66 -10.44
C ASN A 131 -13.98 3.74 -10.87
N GLN A 132 -13.04 4.28 -11.61
CA GLN A 132 -11.86 3.58 -12.17
C GLN A 132 -10.71 3.39 -11.16
N ARG A 133 -11.03 3.26 -9.88
CA ARG A 133 -10.01 2.99 -8.86
C ARG A 133 -9.52 1.56 -8.93
N ILE A 134 -8.26 1.36 -8.64
CA ILE A 134 -7.71 0.03 -8.37
C ILE A 134 -8.00 -0.33 -6.92
N ASN A 135 -8.76 -1.41 -6.71
CA ASN A 135 -9.25 -1.82 -5.40
C ASN A 135 -8.34 -2.82 -4.69
N CYS A 136 -7.63 -3.64 -5.44
CA CYS A 136 -6.72 -4.66 -4.92
C CYS A 136 -5.61 -4.94 -5.90
N LEU A 137 -4.49 -5.43 -5.38
CA LEU A 137 -3.31 -5.82 -6.12
C LEU A 137 -2.90 -7.24 -5.75
N HIS A 138 -2.38 -7.98 -6.72
CA HIS A 138 -1.74 -9.25 -6.49
C HIS A 138 -0.58 -9.44 -7.46
N SER A 139 0.58 -9.84 -6.94
CA SER A 139 1.76 -10.16 -7.74
C SER A 139 1.81 -11.67 -8.00
N ILE A 140 1.85 -12.06 -9.27
CA ILE A 140 2.01 -13.45 -9.71
C ILE A 140 3.10 -13.47 -10.77
N ASP A 141 4.14 -14.26 -10.55
CA ASP A 141 5.29 -14.36 -11.45
C ASP A 141 5.84 -12.95 -11.76
N HIS A 142 5.74 -12.51 -13.02
CA HIS A 142 6.18 -11.19 -13.47
C HIS A 142 5.02 -10.26 -13.80
N GLU A 143 3.86 -10.47 -13.17
CA GLU A 143 2.65 -9.72 -13.45
C GLU A 143 2.05 -9.14 -12.15
N ILE A 144 1.57 -7.90 -12.24
CA ILE A 144 0.79 -7.25 -11.20
C ILE A 144 -0.67 -7.21 -11.66
N TRP A 145 -1.47 -8.05 -11.07
CA TRP A 145 -2.91 -8.09 -11.32
C TRP A 145 -3.66 -7.11 -10.44
N CYS A 146 -4.62 -6.40 -11.02
CA CYS A 146 -5.36 -5.33 -10.39
C CYS A 146 -6.86 -5.56 -10.51
N GLY A 147 -7.60 -5.46 -9.41
CA GLY A 147 -9.05 -5.29 -9.47
C GLY A 147 -9.38 -3.83 -9.78
N VAL A 148 -10.05 -3.55 -10.91
CA VAL A 148 -10.34 -2.19 -11.38
C VAL A 148 -11.84 -1.92 -11.38
N GLY A 149 -12.27 -0.86 -10.69
CA GLY A 149 -13.67 -0.49 -10.61
C GLY A 149 -14.52 -1.62 -10.00
N THR A 150 -15.64 -1.94 -10.64
CA THR A 150 -16.60 -2.95 -10.16
C THR A 150 -16.54 -4.27 -10.92
N ASN A 151 -16.03 -4.27 -12.16
CA ASN A 151 -16.14 -5.41 -13.08
C ASN A 151 -14.98 -5.53 -14.08
N SER A 152 -13.83 -4.92 -13.82
CA SER A 152 -12.68 -4.99 -14.72
C SER A 152 -11.44 -5.53 -14.00
N LEU A 153 -10.56 -6.18 -14.77
CA LEU A 153 -9.24 -6.59 -14.33
C LEU A 153 -8.19 -5.78 -15.06
N GLY A 154 -7.17 -5.35 -14.35
CA GLY A 154 -5.95 -4.80 -14.91
C GLY A 154 -4.81 -5.82 -14.79
N CYS A 155 -3.91 -5.83 -15.76
CA CYS A 155 -2.66 -6.57 -15.70
C CYS A 155 -1.53 -5.68 -16.17
N TYR A 156 -0.54 -5.50 -15.31
CA TYR A 156 0.71 -4.85 -15.62
C TYR A 156 1.81 -5.90 -15.67
N GLN A 157 2.46 -6.04 -16.84
CA GLN A 157 3.65 -6.88 -16.99
C GLN A 157 4.85 -6.11 -16.47
N GLU A 158 5.60 -6.65 -15.51
CA GLU A 158 6.83 -6.02 -14.97
C GLU A 158 7.77 -5.60 -16.10
N GLY A 159 8.23 -4.34 -16.06
CA GLY A 159 9.07 -3.74 -17.09
C GLY A 159 8.35 -3.24 -18.35
N SER A 160 7.03 -3.40 -18.45
CA SER A 160 6.24 -2.82 -19.54
C SER A 160 5.97 -1.32 -19.33
N GLN A 161 5.40 -0.66 -20.35
CA GLN A 161 5.00 0.74 -20.27
C GLN A 161 3.48 0.90 -20.09
N GLU A 162 2.72 -0.21 -20.03
CA GLU A 162 1.27 -0.18 -20.12
C GLU A 162 0.63 -1.07 -19.05
N LEU A 163 -0.47 -0.56 -18.49
CA LEU A 163 -1.44 -1.33 -17.71
C LEU A 163 -2.58 -1.74 -18.65
N LYS A 164 -2.70 -3.03 -18.97
CA LYS A 164 -3.77 -3.57 -19.80
C LYS A 164 -5.03 -3.75 -18.98
N ILE A 165 -6.19 -3.34 -19.51
CA ILE A 165 -7.48 -3.48 -18.84
C ILE A 165 -8.34 -4.49 -19.61
N TYR A 166 -8.91 -5.44 -18.87
CA TYR A 166 -9.84 -6.46 -19.36
C TYR A 166 -11.22 -6.18 -18.76
N ASN A 167 -12.20 -5.97 -19.60
CA ASN A 167 -13.59 -5.81 -19.20
C ASN A 167 -14.27 -7.20 -19.19
N THR A 168 -14.98 -7.50 -18.12
CA THR A 168 -15.76 -8.75 -17.96
C THR A 168 -17.23 -8.51 -18.29
#